data_60d81b9ff15e45ed1f424b413ee6214c
#
_entry.id   60d81b9ff15e45ed1f424b413ee6214c
#
_cell.length_a   1.000
_cell.length_b   1.000
_cell.length_c   1.000
_cell.angle_alpha   90.00
_cell.angle_beta   90.00
_cell.angle_gamma   90.00
#
_symmetry.space_group_name_H-M   'P 1'
#
loop_
_entity.id
_entity.type
_entity.pdbx_description
1 polymer ?
#
loop_
_entity_poly.entity_id
_entity_poly.type
_entity_poly.pdbx_seq_one_letter_code
_entity_poly.pdbx_strand_id
1 'polypeptide(L)'
;SVSYNKLGGIAEARNDYKAAEGYYAKALEISKRLAKKYPDDPNLQRDLSVSYNKLGGIAEARNDYKAAEGYYAKALEISKRLAKMFPEVPMLKDDLALSLFKCGTCSADGKLSSEQKAMLRSAAAIWGELYEQTGYELYAERRKIAQNRLNQCSE
;
A
#
# COMPACT_ATOMS: atom_id res chain seq x y z
N SER A 1 -16.79 6.18 4.63
CA SER A 1 -15.62 5.27 4.57
C SER A 1 -14.65 5.48 5.73
N VAL A 2 -14.41 6.73 6.14
CA VAL A 2 -13.49 7.06 7.26
C VAL A 2 -13.88 6.34 8.56
N SER A 3 -15.16 6.29 8.88
CA SER A 3 -15.66 5.61 10.09
C SER A 3 -15.39 4.11 10.06
N TYR A 4 -15.65 3.45 8.94
CA TYR A 4 -15.37 2.02 8.79
C TYR A 4 -13.88 1.71 8.81
N ASN A 5 -13.04 2.56 8.23
CA ASN A 5 -11.59 2.41 8.30
C ASN A 5 -11.07 2.52 9.74
N LYS A 6 -11.63 3.43 10.54
CA LYS A 6 -11.31 3.56 11.98
C LYS A 6 -11.73 2.31 12.77
N LEU A 7 -12.96 1.82 12.56
CA LEU A 7 -13.44 0.60 13.20
C LEU A 7 -12.59 -0.61 12.80
N GLY A 8 -12.23 -0.72 11.52
CA GLY A 8 -11.32 -1.75 11.04
C GLY A 8 -9.96 -1.69 11.73
N GLY A 9 -9.38 -0.49 11.88
CA GLY A 9 -8.12 -0.30 12.58
C GLY A 9 -8.16 -0.69 14.04
N ILE A 10 -9.27 -0.40 14.74
CA ILE A 10 -9.46 -0.82 16.14
C ILE A 10 -9.55 -2.35 16.24
N ALA A 11 -10.29 -2.99 15.34
CA ALA A 11 -10.39 -4.45 15.30
C ALA A 11 -9.05 -5.10 15.00
N GLU A 12 -8.30 -4.55 14.05
CA GLU A 12 -6.94 -5.00 13.70
C GLU A 12 -5.99 -4.91 14.90
N ALA A 13 -6.02 -3.78 15.61
CA ALA A 13 -5.20 -3.59 16.82
C ALA A 13 -5.52 -4.59 17.94
N ARG A 14 -6.72 -5.15 17.92
CA ARG A 14 -7.16 -6.20 18.86
C ARG A 14 -6.94 -7.61 18.30
N ASN A 15 -6.30 -7.73 17.14
CA ASN A 15 -6.11 -8.99 16.40
C ASN A 15 -7.44 -9.66 15.98
N ASP A 16 -8.54 -8.90 15.95
CA ASP A 16 -9.82 -9.38 15.43
C ASP A 16 -9.87 -9.14 13.91
N TYR A 17 -9.13 -9.97 13.19
CA TYR A 17 -8.97 -9.83 11.74
C TYR A 17 -10.27 -10.08 10.98
N LYS A 18 -11.17 -10.90 11.52
CA LYS A 18 -12.49 -11.15 10.90
C LYS A 18 -13.36 -9.89 10.95
N ALA A 19 -13.41 -9.23 12.11
CA ALA A 19 -14.13 -7.96 12.24
C ALA A 19 -13.46 -6.85 11.42
N ALA A 20 -12.13 -6.77 11.42
CA ALA A 20 -11.36 -5.82 10.61
C ALA A 20 -11.67 -5.97 9.13
N GLU A 21 -11.66 -7.19 8.62
CA GLU A 21 -12.02 -7.51 7.24
C GLU A 21 -13.42 -7.01 6.88
N GLY A 22 -14.41 -7.27 7.75
CA GLY A 22 -15.77 -6.81 7.55
C GLY A 22 -15.89 -5.29 7.45
N TYR A 23 -15.22 -4.55 8.33
CA TYR A 23 -15.22 -3.09 8.30
C TYR A 23 -14.49 -2.53 7.08
N TYR A 24 -13.32 -3.08 6.75
CA TYR A 24 -12.57 -2.65 5.58
C TYR A 24 -13.28 -2.98 4.26
N ALA A 25 -14.00 -4.10 4.20
CA ALA A 25 -14.83 -4.45 3.04
C ALA A 25 -15.95 -3.44 2.81
N LYS A 26 -16.60 -2.98 3.89
CA LYS A 26 -17.61 -1.92 3.81
C LYS A 26 -17.00 -0.59 3.36
N ALA A 27 -15.84 -0.24 3.88
CA ALA A 27 -15.11 0.95 3.45
C ALA A 27 -14.74 0.88 1.96
N LEU A 28 -14.29 -0.28 1.49
CA LEU A 28 -13.97 -0.51 0.07
C LEU A 28 -15.19 -0.34 -0.82
N GLU A 29 -16.33 -0.91 -0.44
CA GLU A 29 -17.58 -0.79 -1.21
C GLU A 29 -18.00 0.67 -1.40
N ILE A 30 -17.94 1.46 -0.33
CA ILE A 30 -18.22 2.90 -0.37
C ILE A 30 -17.21 3.62 -1.27
N SER A 31 -15.91 3.35 -1.11
CA SER A 31 -14.84 3.96 -1.90
C SER A 31 -14.97 3.65 -3.39
N LYS A 32 -15.30 2.41 -3.74
CA LYS A 32 -15.56 2.01 -5.13
C LYS A 32 -16.71 2.81 -5.74
N ARG A 33 -17.82 2.92 -5.01
CA ARG A 33 -19.00 3.64 -5.47
C ARG A 33 -18.71 5.11 -5.72
N LEU A 34 -18.01 5.76 -4.78
CA LEU A 34 -17.65 7.17 -4.89
C LEU A 34 -16.63 7.42 -6.01
N ALA A 35 -15.61 6.57 -6.13
CA ALA A 35 -14.61 6.69 -7.19
C ALA A 35 -15.22 6.47 -8.59
N LYS A 36 -16.22 5.62 -8.71
CA LYS A 36 -16.98 5.42 -9.95
C LYS A 36 -17.85 6.63 -10.30
N LYS A 37 -18.48 7.24 -9.29
CA LYS A 37 -19.34 8.42 -9.46
C LYS A 37 -18.53 9.67 -9.81
N TYR A 38 -17.33 9.81 -9.24
CA TYR A 38 -16.46 10.96 -9.40
C TYR A 38 -15.05 10.48 -9.82
N PRO A 39 -14.89 9.99 -11.06
CA PRO A 39 -13.65 9.33 -11.48
C PRO A 39 -12.43 10.25 -11.56
N ASP A 40 -12.65 11.56 -11.67
CA ASP A 40 -11.58 12.56 -11.79
C ASP A 40 -11.15 13.16 -10.44
N ASP A 41 -11.79 12.75 -9.34
CA ASP A 41 -11.43 13.22 -8.01
C ASP A 41 -10.25 12.40 -7.47
N PRO A 42 -9.03 12.99 -7.36
CA PRO A 42 -7.86 12.26 -6.91
C PRO A 42 -7.96 11.80 -5.46
N ASN A 43 -8.68 12.52 -4.60
CA ASN A 43 -8.86 12.13 -3.20
C ASN A 43 -9.70 10.86 -3.08
N LEU A 44 -10.76 10.72 -3.87
CA LEU A 44 -11.59 9.53 -3.89
C LEU A 44 -10.86 8.34 -4.50
N GLN A 45 -10.05 8.55 -5.52
CA GLN A 45 -9.18 7.51 -6.09
C GLN A 45 -8.13 7.06 -5.06
N ARG A 46 -7.54 7.99 -4.32
CA ARG A 46 -6.61 7.69 -3.24
C ARG A 46 -7.28 6.88 -2.12
N ASP A 47 -8.47 7.26 -1.69
CA ASP A 47 -9.25 6.52 -0.68
C ASP A 47 -9.50 5.08 -1.12
N LEU A 48 -9.78 4.85 -2.39
CA LEU A 48 -9.95 3.53 -2.96
C LEU A 48 -8.65 2.70 -2.86
N SER A 49 -7.51 3.28 -3.20
CA SER A 49 -6.20 2.65 -3.06
C SER A 49 -5.90 2.27 -1.60
N VAL A 50 -6.17 3.17 -0.66
CA VAL A 50 -6.00 2.92 0.79
C VAL A 50 -6.87 1.75 1.24
N SER A 51 -8.12 1.68 0.80
CA SER A 51 -9.04 0.59 1.15
C SER A 51 -8.54 -0.77 0.64
N TYR A 52 -8.01 -0.83 -0.58
CA TYR A 52 -7.38 -2.04 -1.11
C TYR A 52 -6.15 -2.45 -0.28
N ASN A 53 -5.29 -1.51 0.08
CA ASN A 53 -4.11 -1.80 0.90
C ASN A 53 -4.48 -2.33 2.29
N LYS A 54 -5.54 -1.81 2.90
CA LYS A 54 -6.05 -2.29 4.20
C LYS A 54 -6.52 -3.73 4.11
N LEU A 55 -7.31 -4.07 3.10
CA LEU A 55 -7.76 -5.45 2.88
C LEU A 55 -6.60 -6.38 2.54
N GLY A 56 -5.63 -5.91 1.76
CA GLY A 56 -4.41 -6.66 1.49
C GLY A 56 -3.65 -7.00 2.77
N GLY A 57 -3.51 -6.04 3.68
CA GLY A 57 -2.87 -6.24 4.98
C GLY A 57 -3.58 -7.27 5.85
N ILE A 58 -4.91 -7.25 5.89
CA ILE A 58 -5.70 -8.25 6.64
C ILE A 58 -5.59 -9.64 6.01
N ALA A 59 -5.63 -9.73 4.68
CA ALA A 59 -5.45 -11.01 3.99
C ALA A 59 -4.06 -11.60 4.28
N GLU A 60 -3.02 -10.79 4.26
CA GLU A 60 -1.65 -11.20 4.60
C GLU A 60 -1.54 -11.66 6.06
N ALA A 61 -2.14 -10.93 7.00
CA ALA A 61 -2.19 -11.30 8.42
C ALA A 61 -2.91 -12.64 8.66
N ARG A 62 -3.85 -12.99 7.78
CA ARG A 62 -4.55 -14.28 7.81
C ARG A 62 -3.88 -15.36 6.95
N ASN A 63 -2.69 -15.10 6.46
CA ASN A 63 -1.91 -15.97 5.56
C ASN A 63 -2.61 -16.27 4.22
N ASP A 64 -3.54 -15.42 3.80
CA ASP A 64 -4.15 -15.46 2.47
C ASP A 64 -3.35 -14.57 1.50
N TYR A 65 -2.17 -15.04 1.15
CA TYR A 65 -1.23 -14.28 0.31
C TYR A 65 -1.74 -14.05 -1.11
N LYS A 66 -2.54 -14.96 -1.63
CA LYS A 66 -3.15 -14.81 -2.96
C LYS A 66 -4.15 -13.65 -2.99
N ALA A 67 -5.01 -13.56 -1.99
CA ALA A 67 -5.94 -12.43 -1.85
C ALA A 67 -5.18 -11.12 -1.59
N ALA A 68 -4.16 -11.15 -0.73
CA ALA A 68 -3.31 -9.99 -0.43
C ALA A 68 -2.65 -9.44 -1.70
N GLU A 69 -2.04 -10.30 -2.51
CA GLU A 69 -1.43 -9.94 -3.78
C GLU A 69 -2.42 -9.24 -4.71
N GLY A 70 -3.64 -9.76 -4.83
CA GLY A 70 -4.69 -9.17 -5.65
C GLY A 70 -5.10 -7.77 -5.19
N TYR A 71 -5.27 -7.57 -3.90
CA TYR A 71 -5.59 -6.26 -3.33
C TYR A 71 -4.45 -5.26 -3.48
N TYR A 72 -3.22 -5.67 -3.20
CA TYR A 72 -2.04 -4.81 -3.34
C TYR A 72 -1.79 -4.41 -4.80
N ALA A 73 -2.03 -5.32 -5.75
CA ALA A 73 -1.90 -5.02 -7.17
C ALA A 73 -2.89 -3.94 -7.63
N LYS A 74 -4.14 -3.99 -7.15
CA LYS A 74 -5.15 -2.96 -7.44
C LYS A 74 -4.78 -1.60 -6.83
N ALA A 75 -4.28 -1.59 -5.61
CA ALA A 75 -3.80 -0.37 -4.97
C ALA A 75 -2.62 0.23 -5.74
N LEU A 76 -1.68 -0.60 -6.17
CA LEU A 76 -0.51 -0.18 -6.95
C LEU A 76 -0.91 0.47 -8.27
N GLU A 77 -1.85 -0.10 -9.00
CA GLU A 77 -2.34 0.46 -10.26
C GLU A 77 -2.89 1.88 -10.07
N ILE A 78 -3.69 2.10 -9.04
CA ILE A 78 -4.23 3.43 -8.72
C ILE A 78 -3.11 4.40 -8.33
N SER A 79 -2.19 3.97 -7.46
CA SER A 79 -1.07 4.79 -7.00
C SER A 79 -0.13 5.20 -8.13
N LYS A 80 0.16 4.30 -9.06
CA LYS A 80 0.94 4.61 -10.27
C LYS A 80 0.28 5.69 -11.11
N ARG A 81 -1.01 5.56 -11.34
CA ARG A 81 -1.78 6.52 -12.14
C ARG A 81 -1.78 7.90 -11.48
N LEU A 82 -2.07 7.97 -10.18
CA LEU A 82 -2.11 9.24 -9.44
C LEU A 82 -0.74 9.94 -9.38
N ALA A 83 0.33 9.19 -9.12
CA ALA A 83 1.69 9.75 -9.09
C ALA A 83 2.13 10.27 -10.46
N LYS A 84 1.68 9.63 -11.55
CA LYS A 84 1.94 10.08 -12.91
C LYS A 84 1.15 11.34 -13.27
N MET A 85 -0.11 11.43 -12.82
CA MET A 85 -0.96 12.60 -13.09
C MET A 85 -0.56 13.81 -12.26
N PHE A 86 -0.05 13.60 -11.05
CA PHE A 86 0.31 14.66 -10.10
C PHE A 86 1.74 14.43 -9.57
N PRO A 87 2.76 14.56 -10.43
CA PRO A 87 4.15 14.20 -10.08
C PRO A 87 4.78 15.12 -9.02
N GLU A 88 4.17 16.25 -8.74
CA GLU A 88 4.68 17.25 -7.80
C GLU A 88 4.11 17.10 -6.38
N VAL A 89 3.22 16.12 -6.16
CA VAL A 89 2.60 15.87 -4.86
C VAL A 89 3.38 14.78 -4.11
N PRO A 90 4.18 15.12 -3.08
CA PRO A 90 5.02 14.13 -2.38
C PRO A 90 4.22 12.98 -1.77
N MET A 91 3.02 13.26 -1.25
CA MET A 91 2.16 12.25 -0.65
C MET A 91 1.76 11.16 -1.65
N LEU A 92 1.51 11.51 -2.91
CA LEU A 92 1.15 10.52 -3.93
C LEU A 92 2.35 9.67 -4.36
N LYS A 93 3.56 10.24 -4.34
CA LYS A 93 4.79 9.48 -4.53
C LYS A 93 5.03 8.51 -3.37
N ASP A 94 4.80 8.94 -2.14
CA ASP A 94 4.89 8.07 -0.96
C ASP A 94 3.86 6.93 -1.03
N ASP A 95 2.62 7.21 -1.41
CA ASP A 95 1.59 6.19 -1.62
C ASP A 95 2.04 5.15 -2.67
N LEU A 96 2.67 5.60 -3.75
CA LEU A 96 3.24 4.71 -4.76
C LEU A 96 4.35 3.83 -4.18
N ALA A 97 5.29 4.41 -3.45
CA ALA A 97 6.37 3.67 -2.82
C ALA A 97 5.85 2.63 -1.81
N LEU A 98 4.84 2.99 -1.02
CA LEU A 98 4.18 2.07 -0.08
C LEU A 98 3.50 0.91 -0.82
N SER A 99 2.79 1.18 -1.91
CA SER A 99 2.15 0.13 -2.71
C SER A 99 3.18 -0.79 -3.37
N LEU A 100 4.26 -0.24 -3.90
CA LEU A 100 5.40 -1.01 -4.43
C LEU A 100 6.04 -1.89 -3.36
N PHE A 101 6.23 -1.35 -2.16
CA PHE A 101 6.79 -2.10 -1.02
C PHE A 101 5.89 -3.27 -0.63
N LYS A 102 4.58 -3.05 -0.52
CA LYS A 102 3.61 -4.09 -0.16
C LYS A 102 3.57 -5.21 -1.21
N CYS A 103 3.52 -4.87 -2.48
CA CYS A 103 3.61 -5.86 -3.57
C CYS A 103 4.96 -6.57 -3.55
N GLY A 104 6.03 -5.84 -3.34
CA GLY A 104 7.40 -6.35 -3.36
C GLY A 104 7.72 -7.27 -2.19
N THR A 105 7.02 -7.16 -1.07
CA THR A 105 7.25 -8.00 0.13
C THR A 105 6.20 -9.10 0.33
N CYS A 106 5.13 -9.11 -0.44
CA CYS A 106 4.05 -10.09 -0.30
C CYS A 106 4.50 -11.48 -0.76
N SER A 107 4.88 -12.31 0.19
CA SER A 107 5.40 -13.66 -0.07
C SER A 107 5.13 -14.59 1.09
N ALA A 108 4.60 -15.78 0.79
CA ALA A 108 4.25 -16.79 1.78
C ALA A 108 5.49 -17.43 2.44
N ASP A 109 6.57 -17.61 1.69
CA ASP A 109 7.81 -18.26 2.13
C ASP A 109 8.98 -17.31 2.36
N GLY A 110 8.74 -16.02 2.23
CA GLY A 110 9.77 -14.99 2.37
C GLY A 110 10.71 -14.84 1.16
N LYS A 111 10.57 -15.69 0.15
CA LYS A 111 11.35 -15.60 -1.07
C LYS A 111 10.72 -14.58 -2.02
N LEU A 112 11.56 -13.77 -2.63
CA LEU A 112 11.11 -12.72 -3.55
C LEU A 112 11.53 -13.03 -4.99
N SER A 113 10.59 -12.84 -5.90
CA SER A 113 10.87 -12.91 -7.33
C SER A 113 11.75 -11.73 -7.78
N SER A 114 12.34 -11.83 -8.97
CA SER A 114 13.09 -10.71 -9.58
C SER A 114 12.22 -9.47 -9.74
N GLU A 115 10.95 -9.64 -10.07
CA GLU A 115 9.96 -8.56 -10.19
C GLU A 115 9.69 -7.89 -8.85
N GLN A 116 9.51 -8.67 -7.79
CA GLN A 116 9.32 -8.15 -6.43
C GLN A 116 10.55 -7.37 -5.93
N LYS A 117 11.76 -7.88 -6.21
CA LYS A 117 12.99 -7.16 -5.90
C LYS A 117 13.09 -5.83 -6.66
N ALA A 118 12.66 -5.79 -7.92
CA ALA A 118 12.61 -4.56 -8.71
C ALA A 118 11.62 -3.55 -8.11
N MET A 119 10.46 -4.01 -7.63
CA MET A 119 9.49 -3.15 -6.93
C MET A 119 10.08 -2.54 -5.64
N LEU A 120 10.81 -3.34 -4.86
CA LEU A 120 11.49 -2.85 -3.66
C LEU A 120 12.56 -1.83 -3.96
N ARG A 121 13.36 -2.05 -5.03
CA ARG A 121 14.35 -1.06 -5.46
C ARG A 121 13.69 0.25 -5.89
N SER A 122 12.58 0.18 -6.59
CA SER A 122 11.81 1.36 -7.00
C SER A 122 11.25 2.11 -5.78
N ALA A 123 10.70 1.40 -4.80
CA ALA A 123 10.22 2.00 -3.57
C ALA A 123 11.35 2.72 -2.81
N ALA A 124 12.50 2.07 -2.65
CA ALA A 124 13.67 2.65 -2.01
C ALA A 124 14.16 3.92 -2.72
N ALA A 125 14.19 3.90 -4.06
CA ALA A 125 14.57 5.06 -4.87
C ALA A 125 13.62 6.25 -4.68
N ILE A 126 12.30 6.00 -4.66
CA ILE A 126 11.29 7.03 -4.43
C ILE A 126 11.46 7.65 -3.04
N TRP A 127 11.61 6.84 -2.00
CA TRP A 127 11.82 7.34 -0.64
C TRP A 127 13.14 8.09 -0.48
N GLY A 128 14.20 7.66 -1.19
CA GLY A 128 15.46 8.40 -1.23
C GLY A 128 15.29 9.80 -1.83
N GLU A 129 14.60 9.89 -2.95
CA GLU A 129 14.27 11.17 -3.62
C GLU A 129 13.41 12.06 -2.72
N LEU A 130 12.37 11.51 -2.10
CA LEU A 130 11.51 12.24 -1.17
C LEU A 130 12.28 12.76 0.05
N TYR A 131 13.20 11.96 0.59
CA TYR A 131 14.06 12.39 1.70
C TYR A 131 14.96 13.56 1.29
N GLU A 132 15.58 13.50 0.12
CA GLU A 132 16.40 14.59 -0.40
C GLU A 132 15.60 15.89 -0.60
N GLN A 133 14.35 15.77 -1.04
CA GLN A 133 13.48 16.93 -1.29
C GLN A 133 12.89 17.53 -0.01
N THR A 134 12.57 16.70 0.99
CA THR A 134 11.79 17.15 2.15
C THR A 134 12.55 17.15 3.47
N GLY A 135 13.61 16.35 3.59
CA GLY A 135 14.32 16.13 4.85
C GLY A 135 13.57 15.33 5.90
N TYR A 136 12.41 14.75 5.57
CA TYR A 136 11.64 13.94 6.52
C TYR A 136 12.31 12.60 6.78
N GLU A 137 12.73 12.39 8.04
CA GLU A 137 13.38 11.15 8.48
C GLU A 137 12.56 9.89 8.22
N LEU A 138 11.23 10.00 8.22
CA LEU A 138 10.35 8.88 7.89
C LEU A 138 10.69 8.25 6.53
N TYR A 139 11.04 9.07 5.54
CA TYR A 139 11.40 8.56 4.21
C TYR A 139 12.76 7.85 4.21
N ALA A 140 13.71 8.35 4.99
CA ALA A 140 15.01 7.70 5.19
C ALA A 140 14.85 6.33 5.87
N GLU A 141 13.99 6.25 6.89
CA GLU A 141 13.68 5.00 7.60
C GLU A 141 13.02 3.98 6.67
N ARG A 142 12.03 4.40 5.89
CA ARG A 142 11.34 3.54 4.93
C ARG A 142 12.27 3.02 3.85
N ARG A 143 13.14 3.88 3.32
CA ARG A 143 14.20 3.48 2.38
C ARG A 143 15.09 2.40 2.97
N LYS A 144 15.54 2.59 4.21
CA LYS A 144 16.38 1.62 4.93
C LYS A 144 15.69 0.27 5.08
N ILE A 145 14.40 0.26 5.44
CA ILE A 145 13.61 -0.96 5.57
C ILE A 145 13.55 -1.72 4.23
N ALA A 146 13.28 -1.02 3.13
CA ALA A 146 13.25 -1.63 1.79
C ALA A 146 14.62 -2.19 1.39
N GLN A 147 15.69 -1.46 1.63
CA GLN A 147 17.07 -1.91 1.35
C GLN A 147 17.46 -3.12 2.19
N ASN A 148 17.12 -3.14 3.47
CA ASN A 148 17.37 -4.28 4.34
C ASN A 148 16.63 -5.53 3.86
N ARG A 149 15.40 -5.37 3.41
CA ARG A 149 14.62 -6.49 2.86
C ARG A 149 15.26 -7.06 1.59
N LEU A 150 15.78 -6.20 0.72
CA LEU A 150 16.55 -6.61 -0.47
C LEU A 150 17.82 -7.38 -0.10
N ASN A 151 18.55 -6.91 0.91
CA ASN A 151 19.79 -7.53 1.35
C ASN A 151 19.55 -8.94 1.93
N GLN A 152 18.46 -9.14 2.66
CA GLN A 152 18.05 -10.46 3.18
C GLN A 152 17.80 -11.49 2.08
N CYS A 153 17.46 -11.05 0.88
CA CYS A 153 17.16 -11.93 -0.25
C CYS A 153 18.39 -12.25 -1.12
N SER A 154 19.54 -11.64 -0.83
CA SER A 154 20.78 -11.84 -1.55
C SER A 154 21.62 -12.99 -0.96
N GLU A 155 21.21 -13.53 0.17
CA GLU A 155 21.78 -14.70 0.85
C GLU A 155 20.99 -15.97 0.50
#